data_116d57848689ef8fb5c249b43155d653
#
_entry.id   116d57848689ef8fb5c249b43155d653
#
_cell.length_a   1.000
_cell.length_b   1.000
_cell.length_c   1.000
_cell.angle_alpha   90.00
_cell.angle_beta   90.00
_cell.angle_gamma   90.00
#
_symmetry.space_group_name_H-M   'P 1'
#
loop_
_entity.id
_entity.type
_entity.pdbx_description
1 polymer ?
#
loop_
_entity_poly.entity_id
_entity_poly.type
_entity_poly.pdbx_seq_one_letter_code
_entity_poly.pdbx_strand_id
1 'polypeptide(L)'
;MKFVDGPNMGLDWIPFSFQKEPMDIAQLRSTKKIVLQSCSQLLKTTVLQSNAFGAMANDPCNFAFGSSSESEVKKFKDGKFLPAIETSEVLKPLVTDKNDKNAANNAKQTQLVNCTFIYWLNLNTPGNLRGITCRMVLL
;
A
#
# COMPACT_ATOMS: atom_id res chain seq x y z
N MET A 1 5.10 -10.96 -5.83
CA MET A 1 5.51 -9.53 -5.93
C MET A 1 6.99 -9.48 -6.24
N LYS A 2 7.41 -8.60 -7.12
CA LYS A 2 8.83 -8.40 -7.42
C LYS A 2 9.33 -7.10 -6.82
N PHE A 3 10.63 -7.05 -6.50
CA PHE A 3 11.27 -5.80 -6.15
C PHE A 3 11.26 -4.85 -7.35
N VAL A 4 10.89 -3.59 -7.12
CA VAL A 4 10.82 -2.57 -8.17
C VAL A 4 11.96 -1.56 -8.09
N ASP A 5 12.76 -1.61 -7.03
CA ASP A 5 13.93 -0.76 -6.83
C ASP A 5 15.07 -1.47 -6.09
N GLY A 6 16.22 -0.84 -6.06
CA GLY A 6 17.40 -1.33 -5.34
C GLY A 6 18.15 -2.49 -6.02
N PRO A 7 19.12 -3.08 -5.33
CA PRO A 7 20.00 -4.12 -5.90
C PRO A 7 19.26 -5.42 -6.23
N ASN A 8 18.08 -5.63 -5.69
CA ASN A 8 17.26 -6.83 -5.92
C ASN A 8 16.15 -6.61 -6.95
N MET A 9 16.18 -5.51 -7.71
CA MET A 9 15.18 -5.18 -8.72
C MET A 9 14.91 -6.35 -9.67
N GLY A 10 13.65 -6.70 -9.88
CA GLY A 10 13.21 -7.79 -10.75
C GLY A 10 13.18 -9.18 -10.09
N LEU A 11 13.82 -9.36 -8.94
CA LEU A 11 13.75 -10.61 -8.18
C LEU A 11 12.44 -10.71 -7.41
N ASP A 12 12.01 -11.94 -7.17
CA ASP A 12 10.84 -12.19 -6.33
C ASP A 12 11.15 -11.85 -4.88
N TRP A 13 10.22 -11.10 -4.27
CA TRP A 13 10.34 -10.80 -2.86
C TRP A 13 9.92 -12.00 -2.01
N ILE A 14 10.85 -12.47 -1.21
CA ILE A 14 10.66 -13.53 -0.22
C ILE A 14 10.88 -12.89 1.16
N PRO A 15 9.87 -12.90 2.06
CA PRO A 15 10.02 -12.28 3.38
C PRO A 15 11.04 -13.05 4.22
N PHE A 16 11.89 -12.31 4.92
CA PHE A 16 12.73 -12.86 5.98
C PHE A 16 11.85 -13.39 7.12
N SER A 17 12.37 -14.33 7.92
CA SER A 17 11.62 -14.93 9.04
C SER A 17 11.05 -13.90 10.01
N PHE A 18 11.82 -12.86 10.34
CA PHE A 18 11.39 -11.78 11.23
C PHE A 18 10.30 -10.84 10.65
N GLN A 19 10.07 -10.87 9.34
CA GLN A 19 9.02 -10.08 8.69
C GLN A 19 7.68 -10.82 8.62
N LYS A 20 7.68 -12.14 8.73
CA LYS A 20 6.47 -12.96 8.62
C LYS A 20 5.48 -12.67 9.73
N GLU A 21 5.94 -12.70 10.98
CA GLU A 21 5.08 -12.46 12.13
C GLU A 21 4.35 -11.11 12.09
N PRO A 22 5.00 -9.95 11.84
CA PRO A 22 4.30 -8.68 11.66
C PRO A 22 3.27 -8.70 10.53
N MET A 23 3.53 -9.43 9.45
CA MET A 23 2.62 -9.56 8.33
C MET A 23 1.40 -10.40 8.69
N ASP A 24 1.59 -11.52 9.36
CA ASP A 24 0.52 -12.42 9.80
C ASP A 24 -0.39 -11.72 10.82
N ILE A 25 0.21 -11.03 11.80
CA ILE A 25 -0.53 -10.25 12.81
C ILE A 25 -1.34 -9.12 12.16
N ALA A 26 -0.81 -8.47 11.13
CA ALA A 26 -1.50 -7.39 10.42
C ALA A 26 -2.77 -7.85 9.70
N GLN A 27 -2.87 -9.13 9.33
CA GLN A 27 -4.06 -9.71 8.70
C GLN A 27 -5.18 -10.03 9.72
N LEU A 28 -4.86 -10.09 11.02
CA LEU A 28 -5.85 -10.40 12.04
C LEU A 28 -6.81 -9.23 12.27
N ARG A 29 -8.11 -9.46 12.18
CA ARG A 29 -9.14 -8.43 12.43
C ARG A 29 -9.14 -7.91 13.88
N SER A 30 -8.62 -8.67 14.81
CA SER A 30 -8.45 -8.27 16.23
C SER A 30 -7.34 -7.26 16.43
N THR A 31 -6.37 -7.19 15.53
CA THR A 31 -5.23 -6.28 15.63
C THR A 31 -5.66 -4.84 15.35
N LYS A 32 -5.44 -3.96 16.32
CA LYS A 32 -5.81 -2.53 16.21
C LYS A 32 -4.65 -1.64 15.81
N LYS A 33 -3.43 -2.01 16.20
CA LYS A 33 -2.23 -1.21 15.95
C LYS A 33 -1.00 -2.10 15.93
N ILE A 34 -0.13 -1.88 14.95
CA ILE A 34 1.21 -2.46 14.88
C ILE A 34 2.21 -1.34 14.74
N VAL A 35 3.27 -1.39 15.52
CA VAL A 35 4.40 -0.47 15.42
C VAL A 35 5.65 -1.27 15.09
N LEU A 36 6.22 -1.03 13.91
CA LEU A 36 7.47 -1.66 13.48
C LEU A 36 8.64 -0.72 13.75
N GLN A 37 9.43 -1.03 14.76
CA GLN A 37 10.66 -0.33 15.04
C GLN A 37 11.85 -1.21 14.64
N SER A 38 12.59 -0.80 13.64
CA SER A 38 13.76 -1.52 13.15
C SER A 38 14.76 -0.55 12.54
N CYS A 39 16.00 -0.98 12.38
CA CYS A 39 17.02 -0.17 11.71
C CYS A 39 16.65 0.13 10.25
N SER A 40 17.38 1.05 9.62
CA SER A 40 17.20 1.37 8.20
C SER A 40 17.46 0.15 7.31
N GLN A 41 16.86 0.13 6.13
CA GLN A 41 17.04 -0.89 5.09
C GLN A 41 16.62 -2.34 5.44
N LEU A 42 15.86 -2.54 6.52
CA LEU A 42 15.22 -3.83 6.81
C LEU A 42 13.86 -4.00 6.12
N LEU A 43 13.65 -3.34 4.99
CA LEU A 43 12.47 -3.50 4.14
C LEU A 43 11.14 -3.21 4.86
N LYS A 44 11.12 -2.28 5.84
CA LYS A 44 9.88 -1.86 6.56
C LYS A 44 8.76 -1.48 5.60
N THR A 45 9.07 -0.63 4.63
CA THR A 45 8.12 -0.19 3.61
C THR A 45 7.59 -1.36 2.79
N THR A 46 8.42 -2.38 2.53
CA THR A 46 8.01 -3.58 1.81
C THR A 46 7.03 -4.42 2.63
N VAL A 47 7.21 -4.50 3.95
CA VAL A 47 6.24 -5.16 4.86
C VAL A 47 4.90 -4.44 4.83
N LEU A 48 4.90 -3.10 4.94
CA LEU A 48 3.67 -2.29 4.86
C LEU A 48 2.96 -2.49 3.50
N GLN A 49 3.73 -2.44 2.41
CA GLN A 49 3.22 -2.65 1.06
C GLN A 49 2.61 -4.05 0.89
N SER A 50 3.25 -5.08 1.44
CA SER A 50 2.77 -6.46 1.38
C SER A 50 1.48 -6.66 2.16
N ASN A 51 1.32 -5.99 3.30
CA ASN A 51 0.07 -5.99 4.05
C ASN A 51 -1.08 -5.37 3.25
N ALA A 52 -0.82 -4.26 2.55
CA ALA A 52 -1.80 -3.67 1.65
C ALA A 52 -2.17 -4.62 0.50
N PHE A 53 -1.18 -5.26 -0.12
CA PHE A 53 -1.40 -6.21 -1.20
C PHE A 53 -2.16 -7.46 -0.75
N GLY A 54 -1.85 -7.96 0.45
CA GLY A 54 -2.61 -9.04 1.07
C GLY A 54 -4.08 -8.66 1.28
N ALA A 55 -4.35 -7.44 1.76
CA ALA A 55 -5.70 -6.93 1.91
C ALA A 55 -6.41 -6.76 0.55
N MET A 56 -5.73 -6.24 -0.46
CA MET A 56 -6.29 -6.10 -1.81
C MET A 56 -6.73 -7.43 -2.41
N ALA A 57 -5.92 -8.48 -2.22
CA ALA A 57 -6.14 -9.78 -2.84
C ALA A 57 -7.16 -10.65 -2.07
N ASN A 58 -7.10 -10.65 -0.74
CA ASN A 58 -7.80 -11.64 0.08
C ASN A 58 -8.99 -11.07 0.87
N ASP A 59 -8.93 -9.82 1.29
CA ASP A 59 -9.95 -9.18 2.12
C ASP A 59 -10.09 -7.69 1.75
N PRO A 60 -10.64 -7.41 0.56
CA PRO A 60 -10.70 -6.06 0.01
C PRO A 60 -11.35 -5.06 0.96
N CYS A 61 -10.66 -3.95 1.19
CA CYS A 61 -11.15 -2.88 2.05
C CYS A 61 -10.56 -1.53 1.60
N ASN A 62 -11.18 -0.46 2.04
CA ASN A 62 -10.55 0.85 1.90
C ASN A 62 -9.35 0.93 2.82
N PHE A 63 -8.23 1.40 2.31
CA PHE A 63 -7.04 1.68 3.12
C PHE A 63 -6.38 2.98 2.70
N ALA A 64 -5.58 3.50 3.59
CA ALA A 64 -4.87 4.76 3.39
C ALA A 64 -3.37 4.56 3.58
N PHE A 65 -2.58 5.22 2.76
CA PHE A 65 -1.16 5.42 2.97
C PHE A 65 -0.91 6.89 3.29
N GLY A 66 -0.27 7.14 4.42
CA GLY A 66 0.03 8.49 4.90
C GLY A 66 1.52 8.74 5.06
N SER A 67 1.96 9.94 4.74
CA SER A 67 3.31 10.42 5.04
C SER A 67 3.30 11.89 5.38
N SER A 68 4.44 12.39 5.87
CA SER A 68 4.60 13.78 6.30
C SER A 68 4.54 14.80 5.16
N SER A 69 4.76 14.38 3.92
CA SER A 69 4.70 15.27 2.76
C SER A 69 4.02 14.65 1.55
N GLU A 70 3.41 15.49 0.73
CA GLU A 70 2.77 15.08 -0.52
C GLU A 70 3.79 14.49 -1.51
N SER A 71 5.00 15.04 -1.54
CA SER A 71 6.08 14.55 -2.40
C SER A 71 6.52 13.12 -2.03
N GLU A 72 6.57 12.80 -0.75
CA GLU A 72 6.88 11.43 -0.27
C GLU A 72 5.78 10.45 -0.61
N VAL A 73 4.52 10.84 -0.39
CA VAL A 73 3.35 10.03 -0.79
C VAL A 73 3.41 9.75 -2.28
N LYS A 74 3.65 10.77 -3.11
CA LYS A 74 3.75 10.62 -4.56
C LYS A 74 4.91 9.71 -4.97
N LYS A 75 6.09 9.91 -4.41
CA LYS A 75 7.28 9.06 -4.66
C LYS A 75 7.00 7.60 -4.32
N PHE A 76 6.35 7.34 -3.20
CA PHE A 76 5.98 5.99 -2.81
C PHE A 76 4.94 5.38 -3.77
N LYS A 77 3.86 6.12 -4.05
CA LYS A 77 2.80 5.70 -4.97
C LYS A 77 3.35 5.35 -6.34
N ASP A 78 4.02 6.31 -6.98
CA ASP A 78 4.42 6.20 -8.39
C ASP A 78 5.73 5.43 -8.57
N GLY A 79 6.64 5.47 -7.58
CA GLY A 79 7.95 4.83 -7.67
C GLY A 79 8.00 3.41 -7.13
N LYS A 80 7.10 3.03 -6.22
CA LYS A 80 7.16 1.71 -5.57
C LYS A 80 5.84 0.94 -5.64
N PHE A 81 4.74 1.57 -5.23
CA PHE A 81 3.48 0.86 -5.02
C PHE A 81 2.83 0.43 -6.34
N LEU A 82 2.56 1.37 -7.23
CA LEU A 82 1.96 1.07 -8.53
C LEU A 82 2.85 0.17 -9.42
N PRO A 83 4.18 0.40 -9.51
CA PRO A 83 5.05 -0.51 -10.24
C PRO A 83 5.06 -1.94 -9.70
N ALA A 84 4.98 -2.13 -8.37
CA ALA A 84 4.90 -3.46 -7.80
C ALA A 84 3.58 -4.18 -8.14
N ILE A 85 2.47 -3.45 -8.23
CA ILE A 85 1.19 -3.98 -8.71
C ILE A 85 1.31 -4.43 -10.18
N GLU A 86 1.90 -3.61 -11.03
CA GLU A 86 2.07 -3.92 -12.46
C GLU A 86 2.91 -5.20 -12.69
N THR A 87 3.81 -5.54 -11.78
CA THR A 87 4.62 -6.77 -11.85
C THR A 87 3.91 -8.01 -11.30
N SER A 88 2.71 -7.87 -10.75
CA SER A 88 1.96 -8.95 -10.13
C SER A 88 0.76 -9.36 -10.97
N GLU A 89 0.73 -10.61 -11.43
CA GLU A 89 -0.40 -11.15 -12.19
C GLU A 89 -1.71 -11.15 -11.38
N VAL A 90 -1.61 -11.27 -10.05
CA VAL A 90 -2.78 -11.29 -9.14
C VAL A 90 -3.30 -9.89 -8.86
N LEU A 91 -2.41 -8.91 -8.68
CA LEU A 91 -2.81 -7.55 -8.25
C LEU A 91 -3.16 -6.64 -9.42
N LYS A 92 -2.50 -6.81 -10.56
CA LYS A 92 -2.72 -5.98 -11.74
C LYS A 92 -4.18 -5.91 -12.19
N PRO A 93 -4.94 -7.01 -12.23
CA PRO A 93 -6.35 -6.97 -12.60
C PRO A 93 -7.25 -6.29 -11.56
N LEU A 94 -6.76 -6.06 -10.32
CA LEU A 94 -7.55 -5.45 -9.25
C LEU A 94 -7.58 -3.93 -9.31
N VAL A 95 -6.68 -3.31 -10.06
CA VAL A 95 -6.60 -1.85 -10.21
C VAL A 95 -7.34 -1.43 -11.48
N THR A 96 -8.18 -0.41 -11.37
CA THR A 96 -8.88 0.17 -12.53
C THR A 96 -7.89 0.82 -13.49
N ASP A 97 -8.20 0.78 -14.79
CA ASP A 97 -7.37 1.42 -15.81
C ASP A 97 -7.22 2.92 -15.51
N LYS A 98 -6.00 3.42 -15.68
CA LYS A 98 -5.69 4.87 -15.51
C LYS A 98 -6.47 5.75 -16.48
N ASN A 99 -6.86 5.19 -17.62
CA ASN A 99 -7.61 5.89 -18.67
C ASN A 99 -9.13 5.73 -18.54
N ASP A 100 -9.61 4.94 -17.58
CA ASP A 100 -11.03 4.80 -17.33
C ASP A 100 -11.60 6.10 -16.75
N LYS A 101 -12.38 6.81 -17.56
CA LYS A 101 -13.02 8.06 -17.16
C LYS A 101 -14.08 7.90 -16.07
N ASN A 102 -14.56 6.68 -15.86
CA ASN A 102 -15.55 6.37 -14.82
C ASN A 102 -14.86 6.00 -13.48
N ALA A 103 -13.57 5.72 -13.49
CA ALA A 103 -12.85 5.41 -12.28
C ALA A 103 -12.38 6.68 -11.55
N ALA A 104 -12.56 6.72 -10.25
CA ALA A 104 -12.15 7.86 -9.41
C ALA A 104 -10.65 7.83 -9.10
N ASN A 105 -9.82 7.84 -10.16
CA ASN A 105 -8.36 7.82 -10.06
C ASN A 105 -7.81 9.26 -10.12
N ASN A 106 -7.09 9.68 -9.06
CA ASN A 106 -6.44 10.99 -9.02
C ASN A 106 -5.19 10.94 -8.11
N ALA A 107 -4.59 12.11 -7.86
CA ALA A 107 -3.40 12.20 -7.02
C ALA A 107 -3.65 11.72 -5.57
N LYS A 108 -4.90 11.87 -5.06
CA LYS A 108 -5.27 11.59 -3.66
C LYS A 108 -5.90 10.22 -3.46
N GLN A 109 -6.38 9.57 -4.51
CA GLN A 109 -7.01 8.25 -4.41
C GLN A 109 -6.81 7.41 -5.66
N THR A 110 -6.84 6.11 -5.46
CA THR A 110 -6.84 5.09 -6.54
C THR A 110 -8.00 4.15 -6.28
N GLN A 111 -8.87 3.98 -7.27
CA GLN A 111 -10.00 3.06 -7.19
C GLN A 111 -9.59 1.66 -7.64
N LEU A 112 -10.07 0.65 -6.92
CA LEU A 112 -9.95 -0.74 -7.30
C LEU A 112 -11.22 -1.21 -8.01
N VAL A 113 -11.12 -2.29 -8.76
CA VAL A 113 -12.22 -2.88 -9.56
C VAL A 113 -13.43 -3.25 -8.69
N ASN A 114 -13.19 -3.64 -7.44
CA ASN A 114 -14.24 -3.97 -6.46
C ASN A 114 -14.85 -2.75 -5.74
N CYS A 115 -14.66 -1.54 -6.27
CA CYS A 115 -15.12 -0.28 -5.70
C CYS A 115 -14.51 0.10 -4.34
N THR A 116 -13.41 -0.54 -3.90
CA THR A 116 -12.64 -0.06 -2.76
C THR A 116 -11.61 0.97 -3.19
N PHE A 117 -11.11 1.74 -2.23
CA PHE A 117 -10.19 2.86 -2.49
C PHE A 117 -8.90 2.75 -1.72
N ILE A 118 -7.83 3.19 -2.36
CA ILE A 118 -6.54 3.50 -1.74
C ILE A 118 -6.47 5.02 -1.63
N TYR A 119 -6.39 5.54 -0.41
CA TYR A 119 -6.22 6.97 -0.16
C TYR A 119 -4.75 7.31 0.06
N TRP A 120 -4.30 8.38 -0.60
CA TRP A 120 -2.93 8.89 -0.54
C TRP A 120 -2.93 10.19 0.26
N LEU A 121 -2.45 10.14 1.50
CA LEU A 121 -2.66 11.19 2.48
C LEU A 121 -1.39 11.94 2.84
N ASN A 122 -1.45 13.27 2.76
CA ASN A 122 -0.51 14.14 3.43
C ASN A 122 -1.01 14.42 4.86
N LEU A 123 -0.29 13.89 5.86
CA LEU A 123 -0.68 13.97 7.27
C LEU A 123 -0.52 15.38 7.87
N ASN A 124 0.31 16.23 7.26
CA ASN A 124 0.46 17.62 7.69
C ASN A 124 -0.72 18.53 7.28
N THR A 125 -1.69 18.00 6.53
CA THR A 125 -2.87 18.73 6.10
C THR A 125 -4.12 18.10 6.72
N PRO A 126 -4.60 18.55 7.89
CA PRO A 126 -5.73 17.92 8.59
C PRO A 126 -7.01 17.82 7.77
N GLY A 127 -7.22 18.76 6.84
CA GLY A 127 -8.37 18.75 5.93
C GLY A 127 -8.42 17.51 5.03
N ASN A 128 -7.29 16.91 4.70
CA ASN A 128 -7.22 15.72 3.87
C ASN A 128 -7.66 14.44 4.60
N LEU A 129 -7.76 14.48 5.93
CA LEU A 129 -8.15 13.35 6.77
C LEU A 129 -9.66 13.29 7.03
N ARG A 130 -10.39 14.36 6.68
CA ARG A 130 -11.84 14.43 6.91
C ARG A 130 -12.61 13.66 5.84
N GLY A 131 -13.64 12.95 6.26
CA GLY A 131 -14.55 12.24 5.36
C GLY A 131 -13.99 10.93 4.78
N ILE A 132 -12.84 10.46 5.26
CA ILE A 132 -12.24 9.20 4.82
C ILE A 132 -12.64 8.09 5.80
N THR A 133 -13.21 7.02 5.25
CA THR A 133 -13.46 5.79 6.00
C THR A 133 -12.57 4.69 5.46
N CYS A 134 -11.62 4.23 6.25
CA CYS A 134 -10.73 3.14 5.89
C CYS A 134 -10.55 2.18 7.07
N ARG A 135 -10.32 0.91 6.74
CA ARG A 135 -10.06 -0.14 7.72
C ARG A 135 -8.59 -0.21 8.13
N MET A 136 -7.70 0.11 7.21
CA MET A 136 -6.25 0.02 7.42
C MET A 136 -5.60 1.37 7.09
N VAL A 137 -4.72 1.82 7.96
CA VAL A 137 -3.88 3.00 7.75
C VAL A 137 -2.43 2.59 7.87
N LEU A 138 -1.64 2.88 6.84
CA LEU A 138 -0.22 2.60 6.73
C LEU A 138 0.55 3.92 6.82
N LEU A 139 1.48 4.04 7.78
CA LEU A 139 2.20 5.28 8.08
C LEU A 139 3.72 5.07 7.98
#